data_918f7152cd831f6abd3d5f454884fd17
#
_entry.id   918f7152cd831f6abd3d5f454884fd17
#
_cell.length_a   1.000
_cell.length_b   1.000
_cell.length_c   1.000
_cell.angle_alpha   90.00
_cell.angle_beta   90.00
_cell.angle_gamma   90.00
#
_symmetry.space_group_name_H-M   'P 1'
#
loop_
_entity.id
_entity.type
_entity.pdbx_description
1 polymer ?
#
loop_
_entity_poly.entity_id
_entity_poly.type
_entity_poly.pdbx_seq_one_letter_code
_entity_poly.pdbx_strand_id
1 'polypeptide(L)'
;DVVVHIPDFWYKIVDDASGKKRYYYIADKQKTGWDKHPGSGRYVGRYNTGSGHVSRTGMSPLVSITRASARSGAKSKGSGWYEYDYASWCAIGLLYIVEYANWDTQSKIGKGYSSGSSAISSGGTDVMTYHTGRAYGTDGATAVQYRHIENPWGNVFDWVDGVNFNGSTVYVCTDPAKYADDTSDGYTNAGTRASSSGYISALGASTTAPWAIYPSSAGGSETTYIPDYSWTSSGWLVLYV
;
A
#
# COMPACT_ATOMS: atom_id res chain seq x y z
N ASP A 1 20.14 5.16 -2.41
CA ASP A 1 18.76 4.98 -1.97
C ASP A 1 18.60 5.33 -0.49
N VAL A 2 17.49 5.95 -0.17
CA VAL A 2 17.04 6.10 1.22
C VAL A 2 15.87 5.16 1.42
N VAL A 3 15.97 4.31 2.42
CA VAL A 3 14.95 3.29 2.69
C VAL A 3 14.48 3.36 4.14
N VAL A 4 13.25 2.92 4.35
CA VAL A 4 12.63 2.76 5.67
C VAL A 4 12.51 1.27 5.97
N HIS A 5 12.96 0.86 7.13
CA HIS A 5 12.81 -0.51 7.60
C HIS A 5 11.44 -0.70 8.26
N ILE A 6 10.68 -1.66 7.80
CA ILE A 6 9.47 -2.16 8.47
C ILE A 6 9.93 -3.31 9.37
N PRO A 7 10.01 -3.16 10.69
CA PRO A 7 10.46 -4.22 11.59
C PRO A 7 9.58 -5.47 11.48
N ASP A 8 10.10 -6.61 11.90
CA ASP A 8 9.30 -7.80 12.06
C ASP A 8 8.17 -7.56 13.06
N PHE A 9 6.96 -7.94 12.68
CA PHE A 9 5.82 -7.93 13.59
C PHE A 9 4.87 -9.11 13.32
N TRP A 10 4.15 -9.48 14.34
CA TRP A 10 3.09 -10.49 14.29
C TRP A 10 1.74 -9.80 14.37
N TYR A 11 0.76 -10.38 13.73
CA TYR A 11 -0.58 -9.83 13.67
C TYR A 11 -1.66 -10.87 13.92
N LYS A 12 -2.83 -10.39 14.29
CA LYS A 12 -4.06 -11.17 14.34
C LYS A 12 -5.21 -10.26 13.95
N ILE A 13 -6.08 -10.76 13.08
CA ILE A 13 -7.32 -10.09 12.70
C ILE A 13 -8.47 -10.99 13.10
N VAL A 14 -9.46 -10.46 13.81
CA VAL A 14 -10.58 -11.24 14.37
C VAL A 14 -11.87 -10.48 14.12
N ASP A 15 -12.83 -11.16 13.51
CA ASP A 15 -14.21 -10.68 13.45
C ASP A 15 -14.95 -11.15 14.73
N ASP A 16 -15.82 -10.30 15.28
CA ASP A 16 -16.70 -10.70 16.36
C ASP A 16 -17.75 -11.71 15.86
N ALA A 17 -18.42 -12.40 16.80
CA ALA A 17 -19.42 -13.42 16.48
C ALA A 17 -20.60 -12.89 15.66
N SER A 18 -20.87 -11.58 15.69
CA SER A 18 -21.91 -10.92 14.89
C SER A 18 -21.44 -10.51 13.50
N GLY A 19 -20.11 -10.57 13.21
CA GLY A 19 -19.50 -10.07 12.00
C GLY A 19 -19.57 -8.55 11.80
N LYS A 20 -20.01 -7.80 12.84
CA LYS A 20 -20.19 -6.35 12.79
C LYS A 20 -18.94 -5.58 13.19
N LYS A 21 -17.99 -6.23 13.86
CA LYS A 21 -16.74 -5.61 14.33
C LYS A 21 -15.57 -6.48 13.92
N ARG A 22 -14.51 -5.83 13.46
CA ARG A 22 -13.23 -6.46 13.17
C ARG A 22 -12.17 -5.83 14.05
N TYR A 23 -11.41 -6.69 14.73
CA TYR A 23 -10.33 -6.28 15.62
C TYR A 23 -9.00 -6.58 14.97
N TYR A 24 -8.11 -5.61 15.00
CA TYR A 24 -6.76 -5.66 14.45
C TYR A 24 -5.76 -5.59 15.58
N TYR A 25 -4.86 -6.54 15.61
CA TYR A 25 -3.83 -6.63 16.64
C TYR A 25 -2.46 -6.76 15.99
N ILE A 26 -1.46 -6.09 16.55
CA ILE A 26 -0.04 -6.27 16.21
C ILE A 26 0.78 -6.51 17.48
N ALA A 27 1.92 -7.18 17.32
CA ALA A 27 2.91 -7.40 18.37
C ALA A 27 4.31 -7.40 17.78
N ASP A 28 5.27 -6.89 18.55
CA ASP A 28 6.71 -6.88 18.22
C ASP A 28 7.37 -8.25 18.43
N LYS A 29 6.66 -9.21 19.01
CA LYS A 29 7.13 -10.56 19.30
C LYS A 29 6.08 -11.59 18.92
N GLN A 30 6.56 -12.79 18.60
CA GLN A 30 5.69 -13.93 18.33
C GLN A 30 4.78 -14.22 19.51
N LYS A 31 3.50 -14.46 19.20
CA LYS A 31 2.48 -14.90 20.14
C LYS A 31 1.80 -16.15 19.61
N THR A 32 1.36 -17.03 20.50
CA THR A 32 0.63 -18.24 20.12
C THR A 32 -0.66 -17.89 19.38
N GLY A 33 -0.83 -18.47 18.19
CA GLY A 33 -1.99 -18.22 17.32
C GLY A 33 -1.97 -16.87 16.60
N TRP A 34 -0.79 -16.26 16.49
CA TRP A 34 -0.55 -15.07 15.65
C TRP A 34 0.42 -15.39 14.54
N ASP A 35 0.20 -14.82 13.38
CA ASP A 35 1.05 -14.99 12.21
C ASP A 35 2.06 -13.84 12.08
N LYS A 36 3.27 -14.14 11.58
CA LYS A 36 4.20 -13.10 11.18
C LYS A 36 3.66 -12.44 9.91
N HIS A 37 3.62 -11.10 9.88
CA HIS A 37 3.15 -10.40 8.70
C HIS A 37 4.17 -10.53 7.54
N PRO A 38 3.76 -10.97 6.33
CA PRO A 38 4.71 -11.24 5.24
C PRO A 38 5.37 -9.99 4.66
N GLY A 39 4.80 -8.80 4.89
CA GLY A 39 5.38 -7.51 4.54
C GLY A 39 6.26 -6.90 5.62
N SER A 40 6.43 -7.56 6.77
CA SER A 40 7.34 -7.14 7.83
C SER A 40 8.77 -7.67 7.61
N GLY A 41 9.77 -7.09 8.29
CA GLY A 41 11.16 -7.42 8.10
C GLY A 41 11.73 -6.95 6.75
N ARG A 42 11.11 -5.96 6.13
CA ARG A 42 11.45 -5.46 4.79
C ARG A 42 11.90 -4.01 4.82
N TYR A 43 12.58 -3.61 3.75
CA TYR A 43 12.93 -2.23 3.48
C TYR A 43 12.11 -1.72 2.31
N VAL A 44 11.51 -0.54 2.47
CA VAL A 44 10.77 0.15 1.40
C VAL A 44 11.44 1.49 1.11
N GLY A 45 11.32 1.99 -0.12
CA GLY A 45 11.80 3.34 -0.45
C GLY A 45 11.14 4.39 0.44
N ARG A 46 11.95 5.33 0.96
CA ARG A 46 11.39 6.50 1.67
C ARG A 46 10.59 7.40 0.73
N TYR A 47 11.02 7.51 -0.51
CA TYR A 47 10.48 8.42 -1.50
C TYR A 47 9.96 7.66 -2.72
N ASN A 48 8.99 8.25 -3.42
CA ASN A 48 8.63 7.77 -4.75
C ASN A 48 9.88 7.63 -5.62
N THR A 49 9.96 6.55 -6.37
CA THR A 49 11.14 6.20 -7.17
C THR A 49 11.38 7.21 -8.29
N GLY A 50 12.58 7.77 -8.36
CA GLY A 50 13.01 8.67 -9.41
C GLY A 50 13.81 7.99 -10.54
N SER A 51 14.38 8.78 -11.43
CA SER A 51 15.22 8.30 -12.53
C SER A 51 16.34 7.40 -12.02
N GLY A 52 16.65 6.33 -12.76
CA GLY A 52 17.60 5.30 -12.35
C GLY A 52 17.04 4.34 -11.28
N HIS A 53 15.74 4.36 -11.05
CA HIS A 53 15.04 3.53 -10.07
C HIS A 53 15.57 3.71 -8.63
N VAL A 54 15.84 4.96 -8.25
CA VAL A 54 16.38 5.29 -6.93
C VAL A 54 15.35 6.04 -6.07
N SER A 55 15.33 5.72 -4.77
CA SER A 55 14.61 6.46 -3.74
C SER A 55 15.53 7.50 -3.12
N ARG A 56 15.33 8.77 -3.48
CA ARG A 56 16.24 9.86 -3.10
C ARG A 56 15.50 11.19 -3.05
N THR A 57 15.90 12.06 -2.13
CA THR A 57 15.40 13.44 -2.08
C THR A 57 15.73 14.23 -3.35
N GLY A 58 14.89 15.19 -3.70
CA GLY A 58 15.07 16.08 -4.84
C GLY A 58 14.85 15.45 -6.21
N MET A 59 14.33 14.22 -6.26
CA MET A 59 14.07 13.52 -7.52
C MET A 59 12.62 13.71 -7.95
N SER A 60 12.40 13.96 -9.25
CA SER A 60 11.06 13.81 -9.81
C SER A 60 10.69 12.33 -9.88
N PRO A 61 9.48 11.95 -9.46
CA PRO A 61 9.02 10.56 -9.55
C PRO A 61 9.02 10.07 -11.01
N LEU A 62 9.31 8.79 -11.18
CA LEU A 62 9.10 8.12 -12.47
C LEU A 62 7.60 7.98 -12.70
N VAL A 63 7.14 8.49 -13.82
CA VAL A 63 5.74 8.43 -14.27
C VAL A 63 5.68 7.84 -15.68
N SER A 64 4.49 7.43 -16.11
CA SER A 64 4.26 6.87 -17.44
C SER A 64 5.11 5.63 -17.76
N ILE A 65 5.35 4.81 -16.75
CA ILE A 65 6.00 3.50 -16.89
C ILE A 65 4.99 2.38 -16.63
N THR A 66 5.27 1.18 -17.11
CA THR A 66 4.46 0.00 -16.81
C THR A 66 4.97 -0.67 -15.53
N ARG A 67 4.12 -1.47 -14.86
CA ARG A 67 4.53 -2.29 -13.71
C ARG A 67 5.69 -3.23 -14.07
N ALA A 68 5.64 -3.85 -15.24
CA ALA A 68 6.74 -4.70 -15.72
C ALA A 68 8.07 -3.93 -15.85
N SER A 69 8.02 -2.67 -16.31
CA SER A 69 9.21 -1.80 -16.39
C SER A 69 9.72 -1.42 -14.99
N ALA A 70 8.84 -1.09 -14.06
CA ALA A 70 9.19 -0.78 -12.68
C ALA A 70 9.83 -2.01 -12.00
N ARG A 71 9.23 -3.20 -12.15
CA ARG A 71 9.78 -4.48 -11.67
C ARG A 71 11.16 -4.77 -12.23
N SER A 72 11.35 -4.60 -13.55
CA SER A 72 12.64 -4.79 -14.20
C SER A 72 13.69 -3.81 -13.71
N GLY A 73 13.31 -2.54 -13.55
CA GLY A 73 14.18 -1.51 -13.01
C GLY A 73 14.62 -1.78 -11.57
N ALA A 74 13.71 -2.19 -10.71
CA ALA A 74 14.05 -2.59 -9.35
C ALA A 74 15.04 -3.77 -9.34
N LYS A 75 14.77 -4.83 -10.10
CA LYS A 75 15.64 -6.00 -10.22
C LYS A 75 17.03 -5.67 -10.80
N SER A 76 17.15 -4.67 -11.65
CA SER A 76 18.44 -4.25 -12.23
C SER A 76 19.43 -3.69 -11.20
N LYS A 77 18.95 -3.33 -10.01
CA LYS A 77 19.79 -2.85 -8.89
C LYS A 77 20.56 -3.97 -8.19
N GLY A 78 20.21 -5.21 -8.45
CA GLY A 78 20.89 -6.39 -7.90
C GLY A 78 20.01 -7.33 -7.11
N SER A 79 20.61 -8.39 -6.58
CA SER A 79 19.89 -9.39 -5.79
C SER A 79 19.28 -8.76 -4.53
N GLY A 80 18.03 -9.14 -4.24
CA GLY A 80 17.28 -8.64 -3.09
C GLY A 80 16.54 -7.32 -3.32
N TRP A 81 16.68 -6.70 -4.51
CA TRP A 81 15.90 -5.54 -4.90
C TRP A 81 14.67 -5.96 -5.70
N TYR A 82 13.52 -5.51 -5.24
CA TYR A 82 12.23 -5.79 -5.85
C TYR A 82 11.41 -4.51 -5.92
N GLU A 83 10.42 -4.50 -6.79
CA GLU A 83 9.41 -3.45 -6.79
C GLU A 83 8.62 -3.49 -5.48
N TYR A 84 8.05 -2.34 -5.08
CA TYR A 84 7.15 -2.23 -3.95
C TYR A 84 6.05 -3.28 -4.05
N ASP A 85 5.83 -4.03 -3.00
CA ASP A 85 4.90 -5.16 -3.05
C ASP A 85 3.69 -5.01 -2.14
N TYR A 86 2.65 -5.75 -2.48
CA TYR A 86 1.37 -5.71 -1.81
C TYR A 86 1.45 -6.13 -0.34
N ALA A 87 2.34 -7.04 0.01
CA ALA A 87 2.53 -7.43 1.40
C ALA A 87 3.10 -6.27 2.23
N SER A 88 4.04 -5.50 1.68
CA SER A 88 4.56 -4.29 2.33
C SER A 88 3.51 -3.18 2.42
N TRP A 89 2.73 -2.99 1.36
CA TRP A 89 1.60 -2.05 1.37
C TRP A 89 0.57 -2.42 2.45
N CYS A 90 0.17 -3.69 2.54
CA CYS A 90 -0.73 -4.17 3.57
C CYS A 90 -0.14 -4.04 4.98
N ALA A 91 1.19 -4.23 5.14
CA ALA A 91 1.86 -4.04 6.43
C ALA A 91 1.76 -2.59 6.91
N ILE A 92 2.04 -1.64 6.02
CA ILE A 92 1.93 -0.20 6.31
C ILE A 92 0.49 0.17 6.65
N GLY A 93 -0.48 -0.33 5.88
CA GLY A 93 -1.91 -0.13 6.13
C GLY A 93 -2.36 -0.68 7.48
N LEU A 94 -1.91 -1.90 7.84
CA LEU A 94 -2.24 -2.50 9.14
C LEU A 94 -1.63 -1.74 10.31
N LEU A 95 -0.37 -1.29 10.18
CA LEU A 95 0.27 -0.43 11.19
C LEU A 95 -0.51 0.86 11.38
N TYR A 96 -0.94 1.51 10.29
CA TYR A 96 -1.76 2.71 10.35
C TYR A 96 -3.09 2.46 11.07
N ILE A 97 -3.81 1.39 10.70
CA ILE A 97 -5.11 1.05 11.30
C ILE A 97 -4.99 0.85 12.81
N VAL A 98 -3.96 0.15 13.26
CA VAL A 98 -3.76 -0.10 14.70
C VAL A 98 -3.33 1.16 15.44
N GLU A 99 -2.52 2.02 14.82
CA GLU A 99 -2.05 3.26 15.44
C GLU A 99 -3.15 4.31 15.57
N TYR A 100 -3.95 4.50 14.53
CA TYR A 100 -4.95 5.58 14.49
C TYR A 100 -6.37 5.15 14.83
N ALA A 101 -6.67 3.84 14.79
CA ALA A 101 -8.03 3.30 14.93
C ALA A 101 -9.05 4.06 14.06
N ASN A 102 -8.62 4.47 12.88
CA ASN A 102 -9.39 5.29 11.95
C ASN A 102 -9.02 4.96 10.51
N TRP A 103 -10.01 4.85 9.63
CA TRP A 103 -9.80 4.53 8.22
C TRP A 103 -9.47 5.77 7.37
N ASP A 104 -9.81 6.97 7.85
CA ASP A 104 -9.62 8.21 7.12
C ASP A 104 -8.21 8.76 7.35
N THR A 105 -7.28 8.36 6.48
CA THR A 105 -5.90 8.83 6.48
C THR A 105 -5.79 10.32 6.22
N GLN A 106 -6.70 10.89 5.42
CA GLN A 106 -6.70 12.31 5.07
C GLN A 106 -6.99 13.18 6.29
N SER A 107 -7.99 12.82 7.10
CA SER A 107 -8.30 13.59 8.31
C SER A 107 -7.25 13.44 9.40
N LYS A 108 -6.55 12.31 9.45
CA LYS A 108 -5.55 12.04 10.50
C LYS A 108 -4.16 12.55 10.18
N ILE A 109 -3.77 12.51 8.92
CA ILE A 109 -2.39 12.86 8.50
C ILE A 109 -2.42 13.99 7.47
N GLY A 110 -3.31 13.90 6.48
CA GLY A 110 -3.46 14.86 5.39
C GLY A 110 -3.74 14.19 4.06
N LYS A 111 -4.20 14.96 3.10
CA LYS A 111 -4.58 14.47 1.75
C LYS A 111 -3.40 14.03 0.90
N GLY A 112 -2.18 14.43 1.28
CA GLY A 112 -1.05 14.35 0.39
C GLY A 112 -1.14 15.38 -0.74
N TYR A 113 -0.24 15.28 -1.71
CA TYR A 113 -0.29 16.13 -2.89
C TYR A 113 -1.31 15.58 -3.88
N SER A 114 -2.50 16.17 -3.90
CA SER A 114 -3.65 15.72 -4.70
C SER A 114 -4.29 16.82 -5.54
N SER A 115 -3.88 18.08 -5.36
CA SER A 115 -4.49 19.24 -6.02
C SER A 115 -3.77 19.69 -7.30
N GLY A 116 -2.63 19.11 -7.61
CA GLY A 116 -1.82 19.48 -8.78
C GLY A 116 -2.06 18.61 -10.00
N SER A 117 -1.66 19.11 -11.16
CA SER A 117 -1.72 18.37 -12.44
C SER A 117 -0.41 17.66 -12.80
N SER A 118 0.64 17.86 -12.02
CA SER A 118 1.97 17.27 -12.22
C SER A 118 2.55 16.86 -10.89
N ALA A 119 3.25 15.74 -10.84
CA ALA A 119 3.91 15.27 -9.62
C ALA A 119 4.95 16.28 -9.11
N ILE A 120 5.08 16.39 -7.81
CA ILE A 120 6.15 17.15 -7.15
C ILE A 120 7.37 16.26 -6.88
N SER A 121 8.53 16.88 -6.83
CA SER A 121 9.77 16.18 -6.46
C SER A 121 9.73 15.72 -5.03
N SER A 122 10.38 14.59 -4.76
CA SER A 122 10.57 14.01 -3.43
C SER A 122 11.41 14.92 -2.51
N GLY A 123 11.27 14.72 -1.20
CA GLY A 123 11.99 15.48 -0.17
C GLY A 123 11.15 16.57 0.48
N GLY A 124 9.87 16.68 0.14
CA GLY A 124 8.96 17.66 0.73
C GLY A 124 8.80 17.50 2.26
N THR A 125 9.07 16.30 2.76
CA THR A 125 8.97 16.00 4.20
C THR A 125 10.32 15.97 4.94
N ASP A 126 11.44 16.28 4.28
CA ASP A 126 12.77 16.16 4.88
C ASP A 126 13.01 17.10 6.08
N VAL A 127 12.31 18.24 6.08
CA VAL A 127 12.39 19.23 7.17
C VAL A 127 11.50 18.87 8.37
N MET A 128 10.71 17.82 8.28
CA MET A 128 9.82 17.43 9.38
C MET A 128 10.61 16.78 10.51
N THR A 129 10.36 17.23 11.72
CA THR A 129 11.00 16.69 12.94
C THR A 129 10.29 15.46 13.49
N TYR A 130 9.06 15.21 13.06
CA TYR A 130 8.26 14.05 13.47
C TYR A 130 8.05 13.10 12.30
N HIS A 131 8.06 11.80 12.58
CA HIS A 131 8.05 10.74 11.57
C HIS A 131 6.73 10.59 10.79
N THR A 132 5.67 11.28 11.21
CA THR A 132 4.33 11.18 10.61
C THR A 132 3.67 12.53 10.60
N GLY A 133 3.01 12.89 9.52
CA GLY A 133 2.27 14.14 9.39
C GLY A 133 2.30 14.70 7.98
N ARG A 134 1.87 15.93 7.88
CA ARG A 134 1.87 16.71 6.65
C ARG A 134 3.02 17.70 6.66
N ALA A 135 3.70 17.85 5.53
CA ALA A 135 4.66 18.93 5.32
C ALA A 135 3.98 20.31 5.45
N TYR A 136 4.79 21.34 5.71
CA TYR A 136 4.27 22.69 5.81
C TYR A 136 3.59 23.12 4.51
N GLY A 137 2.43 23.77 4.63
CA GLY A 137 1.66 24.28 3.51
C GLY A 137 0.17 23.87 3.55
N THR A 138 -0.52 24.09 2.44
CA THR A 138 -1.94 23.78 2.31
C THR A 138 -2.16 22.28 2.11
N ASP A 139 -3.15 21.72 2.80
CA ASP A 139 -3.54 20.32 2.62
C ASP A 139 -4.01 20.05 1.18
N GLY A 140 -3.56 18.95 0.62
CA GLY A 140 -3.75 18.64 -0.81
C GLY A 140 -2.69 19.24 -1.73
N ALA A 141 -1.88 20.20 -1.26
CA ALA A 141 -0.82 20.85 -2.04
C ALA A 141 0.59 20.57 -1.52
N THR A 142 0.73 19.69 -0.53
CA THR A 142 2.02 19.35 0.09
C THR A 142 2.14 17.85 0.30
N ALA A 143 3.39 17.38 0.43
CA ALA A 143 3.69 16.00 0.76
C ALA A 143 3.19 15.63 2.16
N VAL A 144 2.87 14.38 2.35
CA VAL A 144 2.63 13.75 3.65
C VAL A 144 3.69 12.69 3.91
N GLN A 145 3.88 12.32 5.16
CA GLN A 145 4.66 11.11 5.48
C GLN A 145 3.97 10.32 6.59
N TYR A 146 4.15 9.01 6.52
CA TYR A 146 3.78 8.08 7.57
C TYR A 146 5.00 7.22 7.91
N ARG A 147 5.44 7.29 9.17
CA ARG A 147 6.61 6.57 9.69
C ARG A 147 7.84 6.69 8.78
N HIS A 148 8.15 7.94 8.39
CA HIS A 148 9.23 8.33 7.47
C HIS A 148 9.05 7.92 6.01
N ILE A 149 8.00 7.25 5.61
CA ILE A 149 7.67 7.00 4.20
C ILE A 149 6.97 8.25 3.68
N GLU A 150 7.58 8.93 2.72
CA GLU A 150 7.01 10.11 2.08
C GLU A 150 6.01 9.72 1.00
N ASN A 151 4.88 10.41 0.96
CA ASN A 151 3.80 10.19 0.01
C ASN A 151 3.36 8.72 -0.07
N PRO A 152 3.00 8.06 1.06
CA PRO A 152 2.40 6.73 1.00
C PRO A 152 1.01 6.74 0.35
N TRP A 153 0.47 7.92 0.09
CA TRP A 153 -0.66 8.26 -0.78
C TRP A 153 -0.48 9.69 -1.30
N GLY A 154 -1.14 10.01 -2.40
CA GLY A 154 -0.96 11.29 -3.11
C GLY A 154 0.29 11.32 -3.98
N ASN A 155 0.53 12.42 -4.67
CA ASN A 155 1.61 12.69 -5.59
C ASN A 155 1.54 11.87 -6.88
N VAL A 156 1.79 10.57 -6.85
CA VAL A 156 1.71 9.66 -8.00
C VAL A 156 1.03 8.36 -7.58
N PHE A 157 0.50 7.63 -8.54
CA PHE A 157 0.09 6.25 -8.33
C PHE A 157 1.32 5.34 -8.35
N ASP A 158 1.50 4.56 -7.30
CA ASP A 158 2.58 3.59 -7.21
C ASP A 158 2.15 2.24 -7.76
N TRP A 159 2.96 1.65 -8.63
CA TRP A 159 2.79 0.26 -9.02
C TRP A 159 3.09 -0.67 -7.85
N VAL A 160 2.26 -1.69 -7.68
CA VAL A 160 2.40 -2.67 -6.59
C VAL A 160 2.47 -4.07 -7.17
N ASP A 161 3.55 -4.79 -6.89
CA ASP A 161 3.71 -6.19 -7.24
C ASP A 161 3.09 -7.14 -6.21
N GLY A 162 2.99 -8.41 -6.56
CA GLY A 162 2.45 -9.44 -5.65
C GLY A 162 0.94 -9.40 -5.49
N VAL A 163 0.22 -8.65 -6.31
CA VAL A 163 -1.24 -8.67 -6.40
C VAL A 163 -1.70 -8.58 -7.83
N ASN A 164 -2.65 -9.42 -8.22
CA ASN A 164 -3.35 -9.40 -9.49
C ASN A 164 -4.86 -9.54 -9.28
N PHE A 165 -5.63 -8.90 -10.12
CA PHE A 165 -7.08 -9.06 -10.16
C PHE A 165 -7.49 -9.69 -11.48
N ASN A 166 -8.41 -10.67 -11.42
CA ASN A 166 -9.08 -11.20 -12.60
C ASN A 166 -10.59 -11.09 -12.36
N GLY A 167 -11.21 -10.15 -13.06
CA GLY A 167 -12.58 -9.75 -12.73
C GLY A 167 -12.68 -9.32 -11.27
N SER A 168 -13.51 -9.98 -10.49
CA SER A 168 -13.66 -9.72 -9.05
C SER A 168 -12.70 -10.54 -8.16
N THR A 169 -11.95 -11.50 -8.71
CA THR A 169 -11.07 -12.34 -7.91
C THR A 169 -9.74 -11.64 -7.60
N VAL A 170 -9.32 -11.70 -6.34
CA VAL A 170 -8.04 -11.15 -5.85
C VAL A 170 -7.03 -12.28 -5.71
N TYR A 171 -5.90 -12.17 -6.37
CA TYR A 171 -4.78 -13.10 -6.29
C TYR A 171 -3.59 -12.40 -5.65
N VAL A 172 -2.97 -13.01 -4.63
CA VAL A 172 -1.83 -12.43 -3.91
C VAL A 172 -0.66 -13.39 -3.87
N CYS A 173 0.55 -12.82 -3.88
CA CYS A 173 1.80 -13.57 -3.83
C CYS A 173 2.81 -12.82 -2.95
N THR A 174 3.58 -13.54 -2.15
CA THR A 174 4.64 -12.98 -1.28
C THR A 174 6.04 -13.38 -1.73
N ASP A 175 6.15 -14.14 -2.82
CA ASP A 175 7.42 -14.59 -3.40
C ASP A 175 7.81 -13.68 -4.58
N PRO A 176 8.80 -12.80 -4.44
CA PRO A 176 9.19 -11.88 -5.52
C PRO A 176 9.71 -12.57 -6.78
N ALA A 177 10.11 -13.84 -6.71
CA ALA A 177 10.53 -14.59 -7.88
C ALA A 177 9.35 -14.93 -8.83
N LYS A 178 8.13 -14.91 -8.30
CA LYS A 178 6.90 -15.23 -9.03
C LYS A 178 6.11 -14.00 -9.48
N TYR A 179 6.55 -12.79 -9.12
CA TYR A 179 5.82 -11.59 -9.49
C TYR A 179 5.74 -11.45 -11.01
N ALA A 180 4.52 -11.39 -11.52
CA ALA A 180 4.21 -11.25 -12.93
C ALA A 180 2.84 -10.59 -13.11
N ASP A 181 2.61 -10.03 -14.30
CA ASP A 181 1.35 -9.42 -14.67
C ASP A 181 0.39 -10.48 -15.21
N ASP A 182 -0.90 -10.24 -15.08
CA ASP A 182 -1.98 -10.99 -15.75
C ASP A 182 -1.93 -12.51 -15.53
N THR A 183 -1.56 -12.95 -14.34
CA THR A 183 -1.46 -14.36 -13.99
C THR A 183 -1.96 -14.67 -12.59
N SER A 184 -2.39 -15.90 -12.39
CA SER A 184 -2.64 -16.50 -11.07
C SER A 184 -1.59 -17.56 -10.71
N ASP A 185 -0.64 -17.86 -11.60
CA ASP A 185 0.37 -18.88 -11.38
C ASP A 185 1.30 -18.52 -10.23
N GLY A 186 1.31 -19.38 -9.20
CA GLY A 186 2.08 -19.13 -7.98
C GLY A 186 1.47 -18.09 -7.04
N TYR A 187 0.26 -17.63 -7.34
CA TYR A 187 -0.52 -16.74 -6.49
C TYR A 187 -1.60 -17.52 -5.71
N THR A 188 -2.00 -16.98 -4.58
CA THR A 188 -3.09 -17.50 -3.74
C THR A 188 -4.35 -16.67 -3.98
N ASN A 189 -5.49 -17.31 -4.18
CA ASN A 189 -6.79 -16.63 -4.21
C ASN A 189 -7.09 -16.10 -2.81
N ALA A 190 -7.10 -14.78 -2.65
CA ALA A 190 -7.36 -14.09 -1.39
C ALA A 190 -8.85 -13.78 -1.18
N GLY A 191 -9.68 -13.87 -2.21
CA GLY A 191 -11.11 -13.61 -2.09
C GLY A 191 -11.68 -12.80 -3.25
N THR A 192 -12.77 -12.09 -2.97
CA THR A 192 -13.53 -11.36 -3.97
C THR A 192 -13.57 -9.87 -3.60
N ARG A 193 -13.12 -9.03 -4.53
CA ARG A 193 -13.20 -7.58 -4.41
C ARG A 193 -14.56 -7.04 -4.84
N ALA A 194 -14.77 -5.75 -4.61
CA ALA A 194 -15.93 -5.02 -5.11
C ALA A 194 -16.16 -5.28 -6.61
N SER A 195 -17.41 -5.51 -6.99
CA SER A 195 -17.82 -5.78 -8.38
C SER A 195 -18.09 -4.50 -9.18
N SER A 196 -18.13 -3.35 -8.53
CA SER A 196 -18.31 -2.01 -9.13
C SER A 196 -17.18 -1.08 -8.74
N SER A 197 -16.86 -0.15 -9.64
CA SER A 197 -15.94 0.95 -9.34
C SER A 197 -16.60 1.96 -8.41
N GLY A 198 -15.83 2.57 -7.54
CA GLY A 198 -16.30 3.59 -6.59
C GLY A 198 -15.36 3.74 -5.41
N TYR A 199 -15.64 4.72 -4.56
CA TYR A 199 -14.94 4.85 -3.28
C TYR A 199 -15.20 3.62 -2.41
N ILE A 200 -14.17 3.19 -1.69
CA ILE A 200 -14.21 1.99 -0.86
C ILE A 200 -15.20 2.21 0.30
N SER A 201 -16.09 1.25 0.51
CA SER A 201 -17.07 1.26 1.62
C SER A 201 -16.90 0.09 2.58
N ALA A 202 -16.15 -0.96 2.20
CA ALA A 202 -15.78 -2.06 3.09
C ALA A 202 -14.49 -2.74 2.62
N LEU A 203 -13.76 -3.32 3.57
CA LEU A 203 -12.56 -4.12 3.33
C LEU A 203 -12.87 -5.60 3.47
N GLY A 204 -12.32 -6.39 2.55
CA GLY A 204 -12.42 -7.84 2.54
C GLY A 204 -11.52 -8.50 3.59
N ALA A 205 -11.93 -9.70 4.00
CA ALA A 205 -11.14 -10.61 4.79
C ALA A 205 -10.86 -11.86 3.96
N SER A 206 -9.63 -12.31 3.99
CA SER A 206 -9.22 -13.57 3.38
C SER A 206 -8.99 -14.62 4.45
N THR A 207 -9.45 -15.84 4.21
CA THR A 207 -9.11 -17.00 5.06
C THR A 207 -7.80 -17.66 4.63
N THR A 208 -7.40 -17.46 3.37
CA THR A 208 -6.19 -18.05 2.77
C THR A 208 -4.99 -17.12 2.83
N ALA A 209 -5.23 -15.80 2.86
CA ALA A 209 -4.23 -14.76 3.00
C ALA A 209 -4.72 -13.68 3.99
N PRO A 210 -4.80 -13.97 5.30
CA PRO A 210 -5.42 -13.08 6.28
C PRO A 210 -4.77 -11.70 6.41
N TRP A 211 -3.54 -11.56 5.93
CA TRP A 211 -2.79 -10.31 5.89
C TRP A 211 -3.24 -9.36 4.76
N ALA A 212 -3.92 -9.89 3.73
CA ALA A 212 -4.29 -9.12 2.56
C ALA A 212 -5.51 -8.23 2.86
N ILE A 213 -5.36 -6.93 2.66
CA ILE A 213 -6.40 -5.92 2.82
C ILE A 213 -6.81 -5.48 1.42
N TYR A 214 -8.06 -5.74 1.02
CA TYR A 214 -8.56 -5.37 -0.30
C TYR A 214 -9.98 -4.80 -0.23
N PRO A 215 -10.39 -3.94 -1.18
CA PRO A 215 -11.73 -3.39 -1.21
C PRO A 215 -12.75 -4.49 -1.53
N SER A 216 -13.67 -4.77 -0.63
CA SER A 216 -14.74 -5.77 -0.84
C SER A 216 -16.08 -5.15 -1.25
N SER A 217 -16.26 -3.85 -1.02
CA SER A 217 -17.42 -3.08 -1.45
C SER A 217 -17.03 -1.69 -1.89
N ALA A 218 -17.75 -1.15 -2.87
CA ALA A 218 -17.73 0.25 -3.26
C ALA A 218 -19.07 0.92 -2.90
N GLY A 219 -19.10 2.26 -2.91
CA GLY A 219 -20.28 3.05 -2.51
C GLY A 219 -20.02 3.94 -1.30
N GLY A 220 -18.76 4.09 -0.91
CA GLY A 220 -18.30 5.09 0.04
C GLY A 220 -18.21 6.48 -0.57
N SER A 221 -17.48 7.36 0.08
CA SER A 221 -17.11 8.69 -0.41
C SER A 221 -15.62 8.95 -0.12
N GLU A 222 -15.09 10.04 -0.64
CA GLU A 222 -13.71 10.47 -0.38
C GLU A 222 -13.39 10.71 1.11
N THR A 223 -14.40 10.73 1.96
CA THR A 223 -14.28 10.94 3.41
C THR A 223 -14.73 9.75 4.24
N THR A 224 -15.19 8.67 3.60
CA THR A 224 -15.58 7.42 4.26
C THR A 224 -14.49 6.37 4.09
N TYR A 225 -14.25 5.53 5.07
CA TYR A 225 -13.24 4.47 5.06
C TYR A 225 -11.88 4.97 4.55
N ILE A 226 -11.10 4.10 3.91
CA ILE A 226 -9.90 4.50 3.17
C ILE A 226 -10.38 5.39 2.03
N PRO A 227 -9.96 6.65 1.94
CA PRO A 227 -10.47 7.61 0.96
C PRO A 227 -9.84 7.38 -0.41
N ASP A 228 -9.97 6.16 -0.88
CA ASP A 228 -9.46 5.66 -2.14
C ASP A 228 -10.56 5.16 -3.06
N TYR A 229 -10.28 5.21 -4.35
CA TYR A 229 -11.19 4.78 -5.40
C TYR A 229 -10.76 3.45 -5.98
N SER A 230 -11.63 2.45 -5.92
CA SER A 230 -11.41 1.14 -6.51
C SER A 230 -11.98 1.08 -7.93
N TRP A 231 -11.15 0.76 -8.91
CA TRP A 231 -11.55 0.52 -10.28
C TRP A 231 -11.80 -0.97 -10.52
N THR A 232 -12.81 -1.27 -11.33
CA THR A 232 -13.13 -2.65 -11.72
C THR A 232 -13.11 -2.82 -13.23
N SER A 233 -12.72 -4.00 -13.69
CA SER A 233 -12.77 -4.45 -15.08
C SER A 233 -13.11 -5.93 -15.10
N SER A 234 -13.61 -6.41 -16.24
CA SER A 234 -13.90 -7.84 -16.46
C SER A 234 -12.66 -8.70 -16.72
N GLY A 235 -11.53 -8.08 -17.06
CA GLY A 235 -10.27 -8.76 -17.35
C GLY A 235 -9.26 -8.68 -16.19
N TRP A 236 -8.00 -8.94 -16.53
CA TRP A 236 -6.89 -8.76 -15.62
C TRP A 236 -6.65 -7.28 -15.34
N LEU A 237 -6.38 -6.99 -14.11
CA LEU A 237 -5.97 -5.68 -13.63
C LEU A 237 -4.78 -5.82 -12.69
N VAL A 238 -3.97 -4.81 -12.66
CA VAL A 238 -2.90 -4.60 -11.69
C VAL A 238 -3.33 -3.53 -10.68
N LEU A 239 -2.78 -3.59 -9.48
CA LEU A 239 -3.00 -2.56 -8.47
C LEU A 239 -1.98 -1.44 -8.66
N TYR A 240 -2.46 -0.22 -8.57
CA TYR A 240 -1.68 0.97 -8.24
C TYR A 240 -2.38 1.71 -7.10
N VAL A 241 -1.62 2.30 -6.22
CA VAL A 241 -2.07 2.97 -5.00
C VAL A 241 -1.54 4.39 -4.92
#